data_8e7b9f9ee0d399564879c560945a5300
#
_entry.id   8e7b9f9ee0d399564879c560945a5300
#
_cell.length_a   1.000
_cell.length_b   1.000
_cell.length_c   1.000
_cell.angle_alpha   90.00
_cell.angle_beta   90.00
_cell.angle_gamma   90.00
#
_symmetry.space_group_name_H-M   'P 1'
#
loop_
_entity.id
_entity.type
_entity.pdbx_description
1 polymer ?
#
loop_
_entity_poly.entity_id
_entity_poly.type
_entity_poly.pdbx_seq_one_letter_code
_entity_poly.pdbx_strand_id
1 'polypeptide(L)'
;VLDALKDLGVESHLVVSKAALLTLSQETDLSPAELTAKATVVHKMADVGATIASGSFKTLGMIVAPCSVKTMSEIATGVTSSLLTRAADVTLKERRPLVLMVRETPFHLGHLRTMTALTEMGAIIAPPLPAFYARPASILEMVDQSVGRSLDLFGLDWSAVRRWEGLK
;
A
#
# COMPACT_ATOMS: atom_id res chain seq x y z
N VAL A 1 2.63 0.96 -8.17
CA VAL A 1 3.20 -0.05 -7.25
C VAL A 1 3.46 -1.37 -7.97
N LEU A 2 2.45 -2.02 -8.56
CA LEU A 2 2.62 -3.33 -9.22
C LEU A 2 3.66 -3.28 -10.35
N ASP A 3 3.64 -2.24 -11.18
CA ASP A 3 4.63 -2.06 -12.25
C ASP A 3 6.05 -1.94 -11.66
N ALA A 4 6.24 -1.15 -10.62
CA ALA A 4 7.52 -1.00 -9.94
C ALA A 4 8.02 -2.30 -9.30
N LEU A 5 7.13 -3.10 -8.67
CA LEU A 5 7.49 -4.41 -8.14
C LEU A 5 7.92 -5.38 -9.25
N LYS A 6 7.22 -5.34 -10.39
CA LYS A 6 7.59 -6.15 -11.57
C LYS A 6 8.95 -5.75 -12.14
N ASP A 7 9.23 -4.45 -12.26
CA ASP A 7 10.53 -3.94 -12.72
C ASP A 7 11.69 -4.38 -11.81
N LEU A 8 11.41 -4.49 -10.51
CA LEU A 8 12.36 -4.95 -9.49
C LEU A 8 12.47 -6.48 -9.38
N GLY A 9 11.68 -7.24 -10.15
CA GLY A 9 11.63 -8.70 -10.08
C GLY A 9 11.07 -9.22 -8.75
N VAL A 10 10.24 -8.44 -8.06
CA VAL A 10 9.64 -8.79 -6.78
C VAL A 10 8.28 -9.45 -7.00
N GLU A 11 8.09 -10.64 -6.43
CA GLU A 11 6.81 -11.35 -6.44
C GLU A 11 5.76 -10.57 -5.65
N SER A 12 4.58 -10.35 -6.26
CA SER A 12 3.49 -9.60 -5.67
C SER A 12 2.23 -10.45 -5.47
N HIS A 13 1.66 -10.41 -4.25
CA HIS A 13 0.37 -11.00 -3.90
C HIS A 13 -0.67 -9.89 -3.78
N LEU A 14 -1.64 -9.87 -4.69
CA LEU A 14 -2.64 -8.82 -4.79
C LEU A 14 -3.97 -9.23 -4.18
N VAL A 15 -4.53 -8.36 -3.34
CA VAL A 15 -5.92 -8.43 -2.86
C VAL A 15 -6.62 -7.12 -3.23
N VAL A 16 -7.72 -7.19 -3.96
CA VAL A 16 -8.48 -5.99 -4.40
C VAL A 16 -9.85 -5.97 -3.73
N SER A 17 -10.17 -4.87 -3.04
CA SER A 17 -11.50 -4.69 -2.44
C SER A 17 -12.55 -4.31 -3.50
N LYS A 18 -13.83 -4.58 -3.20
CA LYS A 18 -14.94 -4.14 -4.08
C LYS A 18 -14.95 -2.62 -4.29
N ALA A 19 -14.65 -1.85 -3.25
CA ALA A 19 -14.57 -0.40 -3.33
C ALA A 19 -13.40 0.03 -4.25
N ALA A 20 -12.25 -0.64 -4.17
CA ALA A 20 -11.13 -0.36 -5.06
C ALA A 20 -11.45 -0.64 -6.54
N LEU A 21 -12.20 -1.69 -6.84
CA LEU A 21 -12.65 -1.96 -8.21
C LEU A 21 -13.60 -0.86 -8.74
N LEU A 22 -14.49 -0.36 -7.89
CA LEU A 22 -15.35 0.78 -8.24
C LEU A 22 -14.52 2.04 -8.49
N THR A 23 -13.59 2.36 -7.61
CA THR A 23 -12.69 3.52 -7.76
C THR A 23 -11.83 3.39 -9.02
N LEU A 24 -11.30 2.19 -9.32
CA LEU A 24 -10.53 1.92 -10.53
C LEU A 24 -11.31 2.31 -11.79
N SER A 25 -12.59 1.92 -11.87
CA SER A 25 -13.45 2.21 -13.04
C SER A 25 -13.85 3.68 -13.16
N GLN A 26 -13.74 4.47 -12.11
CA GLN A 26 -14.10 5.89 -12.10
C GLN A 26 -12.89 6.82 -12.28
N GLU A 27 -11.73 6.40 -11.82
CA GLU A 27 -10.53 7.25 -11.76
C GLU A 27 -9.46 6.86 -12.80
N THR A 28 -9.62 5.72 -13.50
CA THR A 28 -8.64 5.23 -14.48
C THR A 28 -9.32 4.55 -15.67
N ASP A 29 -8.58 4.40 -16.77
CA ASP A 29 -9.01 3.62 -17.94
C ASP A 29 -8.66 2.11 -17.81
N LEU A 30 -8.07 1.68 -16.68
CA LEU A 30 -7.69 0.29 -16.48
C LEU A 30 -8.90 -0.58 -16.13
N SER A 31 -9.04 -1.69 -16.82
CA SER A 31 -9.98 -2.75 -16.45
C SER A 31 -9.47 -3.55 -15.24
N PRO A 32 -10.36 -4.20 -14.46
CA PRO A 32 -9.96 -5.12 -13.40
C PRO A 32 -9.03 -6.24 -13.88
N ALA A 33 -9.20 -6.73 -15.10
CA ALA A 33 -8.35 -7.77 -15.70
C ALA A 33 -6.92 -7.25 -15.94
N GLU A 34 -6.78 -6.05 -16.48
CA GLU A 34 -5.47 -5.42 -16.70
C GLU A 34 -4.75 -5.13 -15.38
N LEU A 35 -5.49 -4.70 -14.35
CA LEU A 35 -4.90 -4.51 -13.00
C LEU A 35 -4.38 -5.84 -12.45
N THR A 36 -5.19 -6.90 -12.49
CA THR A 36 -4.82 -8.20 -11.92
C THR A 36 -3.69 -8.88 -12.69
N ALA A 37 -3.61 -8.68 -14.01
CA ALA A 37 -2.51 -9.19 -14.85
C ALA A 37 -1.13 -8.60 -14.51
N LYS A 38 -1.08 -7.49 -13.76
CA LYS A 38 0.19 -6.90 -13.28
C LYS A 38 0.74 -7.59 -12.04
N ALA A 39 -0.06 -8.39 -11.33
CA ALA A 39 0.36 -9.08 -10.12
C ALA A 39 0.82 -10.51 -10.42
N THR A 40 1.75 -11.03 -9.59
CA THR A 40 2.22 -12.41 -9.70
C THR A 40 1.15 -13.39 -9.23
N VAL A 41 0.50 -13.10 -8.11
CA VAL A 41 -0.59 -13.91 -7.53
C VAL A 41 -1.75 -13.00 -7.14
N VAL A 42 -2.97 -13.43 -7.48
CA VAL A 42 -4.19 -12.68 -7.14
C VAL A 42 -5.03 -13.51 -6.19
N HIS A 43 -5.42 -12.93 -5.06
CA HIS A 43 -6.27 -13.57 -4.06
C HIS A 43 -7.66 -12.94 -4.03
N LYS A 44 -8.67 -13.76 -3.74
CA LYS A 44 -10.02 -13.26 -3.48
C LYS A 44 -10.10 -12.62 -2.10
N MET A 45 -10.83 -11.53 -1.98
CA MET A 45 -11.04 -10.79 -0.73
C MET A 45 -11.61 -11.66 0.41
N ALA A 46 -12.42 -12.66 0.06
CA ALA A 46 -13.07 -13.60 1.00
C ALA A 46 -12.20 -14.81 1.35
N ASP A 47 -11.06 -15.01 0.69
CA ASP A 47 -10.21 -16.19 0.89
C ASP A 47 -9.29 -16.04 2.11
N VAL A 48 -9.87 -16.13 3.29
CA VAL A 48 -9.13 -16.05 4.55
C VAL A 48 -8.21 -17.26 4.81
N GLY A 49 -8.28 -18.31 3.96
CA GLY A 49 -7.39 -19.47 3.96
C GLY A 49 -6.18 -19.32 3.05
N ALA A 50 -6.04 -18.23 2.31
CA ALA A 50 -4.90 -17.99 1.45
C ALA A 50 -3.57 -17.97 2.21
N THR A 51 -2.46 -18.26 1.51
CA THR A 51 -1.11 -18.35 2.11
C THR A 51 -0.73 -17.09 2.89
N ILE A 52 -1.09 -15.91 2.39
CA ILE A 52 -0.79 -14.61 3.04
C ILE A 52 -1.61 -14.36 4.33
N ALA A 53 -2.60 -15.19 4.63
CA ALA A 53 -3.32 -15.18 5.91
C ALA A 53 -2.55 -15.88 7.04
N SER A 54 -1.40 -16.48 6.75
CA SER A 54 -0.56 -17.22 7.71
C SER A 54 0.78 -16.52 7.91
N GLY A 55 1.22 -16.39 9.17
CA GLY A 55 2.53 -15.84 9.52
C GLY A 55 3.70 -16.72 9.07
N SER A 56 3.49 -18.02 8.85
CA SER A 56 4.53 -18.92 8.35
C SER A 56 4.89 -18.67 6.88
N PHE A 57 3.98 -18.06 6.11
CA PHE A 57 4.29 -17.59 4.76
C PHE A 57 5.10 -16.30 4.84
N LYS A 58 6.34 -16.35 4.36
CA LYS A 58 7.28 -15.24 4.47
C LYS A 58 7.04 -14.21 3.35
N THR A 59 6.87 -12.95 3.73
CA THR A 59 6.81 -11.80 2.82
C THR A 59 7.78 -10.73 3.29
N LEU A 60 8.19 -9.82 2.40
CA LEU A 60 8.93 -8.61 2.76
C LEU A 60 8.09 -7.67 3.63
N GLY A 61 6.76 -7.71 3.46
CA GLY A 61 5.81 -6.88 4.16
C GLY A 61 4.55 -6.67 3.34
N MET A 62 3.80 -5.60 3.64
CA MET A 62 2.55 -5.28 2.94
C MET A 62 2.41 -3.79 2.70
N ILE A 63 1.92 -3.42 1.52
CA ILE A 63 1.53 -2.05 1.19
C ILE A 63 0.04 -1.99 0.88
N VAL A 64 -0.67 -1.03 1.46
CA VAL A 64 -2.09 -0.77 1.16
C VAL A 64 -2.16 0.54 0.38
N ALA A 65 -2.45 0.45 -0.92
CA ALA A 65 -2.35 1.58 -1.85
C ALA A 65 -3.58 1.67 -2.78
N PRO A 66 -4.43 2.67 -2.62
CA PRO A 66 -4.54 3.57 -1.48
C PRO A 66 -5.16 2.88 -0.25
N CYS A 67 -4.91 3.42 0.94
CA CYS A 67 -5.56 2.99 2.17
C CYS A 67 -6.74 3.91 2.52
N SER A 68 -7.95 3.36 2.53
CA SER A 68 -9.13 4.09 2.98
C SER A 68 -9.19 4.19 4.50
N VAL A 69 -9.90 5.20 5.02
CA VAL A 69 -10.15 5.33 6.48
C VAL A 69 -10.89 4.13 7.05
N LYS A 70 -11.75 3.46 6.27
CA LYS A 70 -12.39 2.20 6.66
C LYS A 70 -11.34 1.11 6.92
N THR A 71 -10.49 0.84 5.94
CA THR A 71 -9.43 -0.18 6.06
C THR A 71 -8.45 0.16 7.19
N MET A 72 -8.05 1.41 7.30
CA MET A 72 -7.21 1.92 8.38
C MET A 72 -7.82 1.64 9.76
N SER A 73 -9.12 1.92 9.93
CA SER A 73 -9.83 1.68 11.19
C SER A 73 -9.99 0.20 11.52
N GLU A 74 -10.31 -0.64 10.54
CA GLU A 74 -10.39 -2.09 10.72
C GLU A 74 -9.05 -2.68 11.19
N ILE A 75 -7.93 -2.26 10.58
CA ILE A 75 -6.59 -2.71 10.99
C ILE A 75 -6.28 -2.24 12.42
N ALA A 76 -6.57 -0.97 12.75
CA ALA A 76 -6.30 -0.40 14.08
C ALA A 76 -7.07 -1.10 15.20
N THR A 77 -8.23 -1.65 14.90
CA THR A 77 -9.09 -2.33 15.88
C THR A 77 -9.00 -3.84 15.85
N GLY A 78 -8.11 -4.41 15.01
CA GLY A 78 -7.92 -5.85 14.89
C GLY A 78 -9.09 -6.58 14.21
N VAL A 79 -9.94 -5.88 13.47
CA VAL A 79 -11.05 -6.48 12.71
C VAL A 79 -10.49 -7.14 11.46
N THR A 80 -10.52 -8.47 11.43
CA THR A 80 -9.98 -9.30 10.33
C THR A 80 -11.11 -9.89 9.47
N SER A 81 -12.06 -9.05 9.06
CA SER A 81 -13.25 -9.47 8.32
C SER A 81 -13.00 -9.88 6.86
N SER A 82 -11.80 -9.67 6.37
CA SER A 82 -11.39 -9.95 5.00
C SER A 82 -9.95 -10.43 4.93
N LEU A 83 -9.55 -11.01 3.79
CA LEU A 83 -8.15 -11.38 3.58
C LEU A 83 -7.22 -10.17 3.65
N LEU A 84 -7.66 -8.99 3.19
CA LEU A 84 -6.86 -7.77 3.24
C LEU A 84 -6.51 -7.40 4.68
N THR A 85 -7.51 -7.30 5.56
CA THR A 85 -7.29 -6.92 6.96
C THR A 85 -6.62 -8.05 7.76
N ARG A 86 -6.89 -9.33 7.41
CA ARG A 86 -6.17 -10.46 7.99
C ARG A 86 -4.68 -10.46 7.61
N ALA A 87 -4.33 -10.20 6.36
CA ALA A 87 -2.94 -10.12 5.92
C ALA A 87 -2.20 -8.95 6.60
N ALA A 88 -2.87 -7.82 6.82
CA ALA A 88 -2.31 -6.69 7.55
C ALA A 88 -2.05 -7.04 9.02
N ASP A 89 -3.00 -7.70 9.70
CA ASP A 89 -2.83 -8.20 11.07
C ASP A 89 -1.65 -9.19 11.17
N VAL A 90 -1.55 -10.13 10.22
CA VAL A 90 -0.41 -11.06 10.14
C VAL A 90 0.90 -10.31 9.93
N THR A 91 0.93 -9.32 9.06
CA THR A 91 2.12 -8.52 8.80
C THR A 91 2.61 -7.83 10.08
N LEU A 92 1.70 -7.21 10.83
CA LEU A 92 2.02 -6.54 12.10
C LEU A 92 2.50 -7.52 13.17
N LYS A 93 1.79 -8.64 13.39
CA LYS A 93 2.18 -9.62 14.43
C LYS A 93 3.54 -10.28 14.14
N GLU A 94 3.90 -10.43 12.87
CA GLU A 94 5.20 -10.96 12.45
C GLU A 94 6.31 -9.88 12.40
N ARG A 95 6.00 -8.65 12.83
CA ARG A 95 6.94 -7.52 12.85
C ARG A 95 7.51 -7.18 11.48
N ARG A 96 6.72 -7.38 10.41
CA ARG A 96 7.08 -7.00 9.05
C ARG A 96 6.56 -5.60 8.74
N PRO A 97 7.21 -4.84 7.85
CA PRO A 97 6.72 -3.53 7.42
C PRO A 97 5.29 -3.59 6.88
N LEU A 98 4.40 -2.78 7.45
CA LEU A 98 3.06 -2.51 6.92
C LEU A 98 2.97 -1.04 6.57
N VAL A 99 2.92 -0.73 5.28
CA VAL A 99 2.83 0.65 4.77
C VAL A 99 1.41 0.96 4.36
N LEU A 100 0.83 2.00 4.95
CA LEU A 100 -0.53 2.46 4.67
C LEU A 100 -0.48 3.80 3.94
N MET A 101 -0.71 3.79 2.63
CA MET A 101 -0.81 4.99 1.80
C MET A 101 -2.21 5.63 1.99
N VAL A 102 -2.41 6.23 3.16
CA VAL A 102 -3.72 6.80 3.54
C VAL A 102 -4.07 7.95 2.61
N ARG A 103 -5.24 7.86 1.94
CA ARG A 103 -5.76 8.94 1.08
C ARG A 103 -7.10 9.44 1.62
N GLU A 104 -7.01 10.53 2.36
CA GLU A 104 -8.15 11.25 2.93
C GLU A 104 -7.81 12.70 3.19
N THR A 105 -8.77 13.61 3.03
CA THR A 105 -8.64 15.03 3.38
C THR A 105 -10.01 15.70 3.50
N PRO A 106 -10.26 16.60 4.50
CA PRO A 106 -9.41 16.88 5.67
C PRO A 106 -9.47 15.76 6.72
N PHE A 107 -8.50 15.71 7.62
CA PHE A 107 -8.52 14.79 8.75
C PHE A 107 -9.31 15.37 9.94
N HIS A 108 -10.16 14.57 10.54
CA HIS A 108 -10.73 14.86 11.87
C HIS A 108 -9.93 14.11 12.96
N LEU A 109 -10.18 14.45 14.22
CA LEU A 109 -9.46 13.89 15.37
C LEU A 109 -9.49 12.35 15.43
N GLY A 110 -10.59 11.72 15.03
CA GLY A 110 -10.69 10.25 14.98
C GLY A 110 -9.67 9.64 14.02
N HIS A 111 -9.50 10.22 12.81
CA HIS A 111 -8.48 9.77 11.86
C HIS A 111 -7.08 9.88 12.45
N LEU A 112 -6.75 11.01 13.08
CA LEU A 112 -5.44 11.24 13.68
C LEU A 112 -5.15 10.27 14.82
N ARG A 113 -6.13 10.00 15.69
CA ARG A 113 -6.00 8.99 16.75
C ARG A 113 -5.78 7.58 16.19
N THR A 114 -6.50 7.22 15.12
CA THR A 114 -6.33 5.92 14.46
C THR A 114 -4.93 5.78 13.85
N MET A 115 -4.42 6.84 13.21
CA MET A 115 -3.05 6.86 12.67
C MET A 115 -2.02 6.72 13.78
N THR A 116 -2.21 7.41 14.91
CA THR A 116 -1.33 7.29 16.09
C THR A 116 -1.30 5.86 16.59
N ALA A 117 -2.45 5.25 16.84
CA ALA A 117 -2.54 3.87 17.32
C ALA A 117 -1.85 2.88 16.35
N LEU A 118 -2.05 3.04 15.05
CA LEU A 118 -1.38 2.21 14.04
C LEU A 118 0.14 2.38 14.04
N THR A 119 0.62 3.60 14.23
CA THR A 119 2.06 3.89 14.30
C THR A 119 2.66 3.26 15.57
N GLU A 120 1.97 3.32 16.70
CA GLU A 120 2.37 2.65 17.95
C GLU A 120 2.43 1.13 17.79
N MET A 121 1.55 0.53 16.98
CA MET A 121 1.59 -0.91 16.63
C MET A 121 2.69 -1.27 15.64
N GLY A 122 3.35 -0.28 15.02
CA GLY A 122 4.45 -0.50 14.08
C GLY A 122 4.06 -0.38 12.61
N ALA A 123 2.84 0.05 12.27
CA ALA A 123 2.50 0.40 10.90
C ALA A 123 3.12 1.75 10.50
N ILE A 124 3.38 1.93 9.23
CA ILE A 124 3.94 3.15 8.66
C ILE A 124 2.83 3.90 7.92
N ILE A 125 2.49 5.09 8.40
CA ILE A 125 1.50 5.97 7.76
C ILE A 125 2.23 6.79 6.70
N ALA A 126 1.94 6.53 5.43
CA ALA A 126 2.63 7.12 4.28
C ALA A 126 1.61 7.71 3.27
N PRO A 127 0.97 8.83 3.56
CA PRO A 127 0.08 9.48 2.60
C PRO A 127 0.83 9.81 1.30
N PRO A 128 0.21 9.61 0.12
CA PRO A 128 0.85 9.91 -1.17
C PRO A 128 0.84 11.42 -1.43
N LEU A 129 1.75 12.14 -0.78
CA LEU A 129 1.90 13.59 -0.92
C LEU A 129 2.85 13.93 -2.07
N PRO A 130 2.52 14.96 -2.89
CA PRO A 130 3.39 15.43 -3.96
C PRO A 130 4.76 15.88 -3.46
N ALA A 131 5.83 15.37 -4.06
CA ALA A 131 7.21 15.72 -3.72
C ALA A 131 7.77 16.75 -4.71
N PHE A 132 7.42 18.03 -4.55
CA PHE A 132 7.83 19.10 -5.47
C PHE A 132 9.33 19.34 -5.53
N TYR A 133 10.10 18.97 -4.48
CA TYR A 133 11.56 19.06 -4.51
C TYR A 133 12.19 18.21 -5.63
N ALA A 134 11.50 17.13 -6.08
CA ALA A 134 11.93 16.31 -7.20
C ALA A 134 11.73 16.97 -8.57
N ARG A 135 11.06 18.15 -8.61
CA ARG A 135 10.70 18.88 -9.84
C ARG A 135 10.06 17.98 -10.90
N PRO A 136 8.94 17.32 -10.59
CA PRO A 136 8.29 16.40 -11.52
C PRO A 136 7.77 17.17 -12.75
N ALA A 137 7.97 16.61 -13.93
CA ALA A 137 7.47 17.15 -15.19
C ALA A 137 6.08 16.65 -15.56
N SER A 138 5.57 15.61 -14.88
CA SER A 138 4.28 15.01 -15.12
C SER A 138 3.63 14.50 -13.83
N ILE A 139 2.32 14.24 -13.89
CA ILE A 139 1.59 13.57 -12.79
C ILE A 139 2.17 12.17 -12.54
N LEU A 140 2.54 11.46 -13.61
CA LEU A 140 3.13 10.12 -13.47
C LEU A 140 4.43 10.16 -12.68
N GLU A 141 5.32 11.10 -12.93
CA GLU A 141 6.55 11.27 -12.15
C GLU A 141 6.26 11.57 -10.65
N MET A 142 5.20 12.31 -10.33
CA MET A 142 4.77 12.52 -8.93
C MET A 142 4.29 11.22 -8.29
N VAL A 143 3.53 10.41 -9.04
CA VAL A 143 3.07 9.10 -8.58
C VAL A 143 4.25 8.16 -8.37
N ASP A 144 5.17 8.10 -9.32
CA ASP A 144 6.36 7.26 -9.26
C ASP A 144 7.24 7.64 -8.06
N GLN A 145 7.42 8.93 -7.80
CA GLN A 145 8.14 9.42 -6.62
C GLN A 145 7.47 8.94 -5.32
N SER A 146 6.15 9.04 -5.21
CA SER A 146 5.39 8.58 -4.02
C SER A 146 5.46 7.07 -3.84
N VAL A 147 5.34 6.33 -4.94
CA VAL A 147 5.45 4.86 -4.95
C VAL A 147 6.86 4.43 -4.55
N GLY A 148 7.88 4.96 -5.19
CA GLY A 148 9.27 4.56 -4.90
C GLY A 148 9.68 4.90 -3.47
N ARG A 149 9.27 6.07 -2.94
CA ARG A 149 9.51 6.40 -1.53
C ARG A 149 8.81 5.42 -0.56
N SER A 150 7.67 4.87 -0.96
CA SER A 150 7.02 3.82 -0.18
C SER A 150 7.74 2.48 -0.29
N LEU A 151 8.33 2.16 -1.45
CA LEU A 151 9.13 0.95 -1.67
C LEU A 151 10.47 0.99 -0.91
N ASP A 152 11.06 2.16 -0.71
CA ASP A 152 12.26 2.33 0.13
C ASP A 152 12.08 1.75 1.54
N LEU A 153 10.86 1.79 2.07
CA LEU A 153 10.54 1.27 3.41
C LEU A 153 10.65 -0.26 3.50
N PHE A 154 10.76 -0.93 2.36
CA PHE A 154 11.01 -2.36 2.24
C PHE A 154 12.45 -2.67 1.82
N GLY A 155 13.32 -1.66 1.71
CA GLY A 155 14.67 -1.79 1.20
C GLY A 155 14.75 -2.02 -0.31
N LEU A 156 13.68 -1.66 -1.04
CA LEU A 156 13.60 -1.78 -2.50
C LEU A 156 13.97 -0.45 -3.15
N ASP A 157 15.07 -0.42 -3.88
CA ASP A 157 15.55 0.79 -4.56
C ASP A 157 15.08 0.81 -6.02
N TRP A 158 14.02 1.57 -6.30
CA TRP A 158 13.46 1.72 -7.64
C TRP A 158 14.02 2.97 -8.33
N SER A 159 14.59 2.79 -9.52
CA SER A 159 15.32 3.82 -10.26
C SER A 159 14.49 5.04 -10.71
N ALA A 160 13.16 4.96 -10.68
CA ALA A 160 12.27 6.09 -11.01
C ALA A 160 12.24 7.19 -9.93
N VAL A 161 12.84 6.94 -8.75
CA VAL A 161 12.88 7.92 -7.64
C VAL A 161 14.06 8.85 -7.80
N ARG A 162 13.79 10.16 -7.81
CA ARG A 162 14.84 11.18 -7.70
C ARG A 162 15.25 11.35 -6.24
N ARG A 163 16.52 11.10 -5.95
CA ARG A 163 17.07 11.25 -4.61
C ARG A 163 17.46 12.72 -4.34
N TRP A 164 17.29 13.15 -3.10
CA TRP A 164 17.78 14.45 -2.67
C TRP A 164 19.29 14.39 -2.44
N GLU A 165 20.05 15.20 -3.17
CA GLU A 165 21.52 15.23 -3.12
C GLU A 165 22.07 16.48 -2.38
N GLY A 166 21.21 17.23 -1.72
CA GLY A 166 21.55 18.48 -1.07
C GLY A 166 21.34 19.72 -1.95
N LEU A 167 21.59 20.88 -1.37
CA LEU A 167 21.61 22.16 -2.11
C LEU A 167 22.94 22.28 -2.87
N LYS A 168 22.84 22.55 -4.17
CA LYS A 168 24.01 22.88 -5.02
C LYS A 168 24.17 24.37 -5.08
#